data_eb2a86b5ee44a2c8ab364474dbc40b3b
#
_entry.id   eb2a86b5ee44a2c8ab364474dbc40b3b
#
_cell.length_a   1.000
_cell.length_b   1.000
_cell.length_c   1.000
_cell.angle_alpha   90.00
_cell.angle_beta   90.00
_cell.angle_gamma   90.00
#
_symmetry.space_group_name_H-M   'P 1'
#
loop_
_entity.id
_entity.type
_entity.pdbx_description
1 polymer ?
#
loop_
_entity_poly.entity_id
_entity_poly.type
_entity_poly.pdbx_seq_one_letter_code
_entity_poly.pdbx_strand_id
1 'polypeptide(L)'
;MTIIRRLVIFFLALFLIGFYFGPQVTATFFNPGSSDDPLVTKKWVDDYILKETASIQEQMLIMASRVKTLEQAVEQISKELRPTIILTVGSKVGLINEVEYSLDAAPFLVSGRTLLPLRFVGEAFGVDFTWDKQSKTVTYPSPNGQVVLTAGKKNVLLGNQTVTLDVEARIVSGRTFVPLRFVGESLGAEVIWHSKTKQAEIR
;
A
#
# COMPACT_ATOMS: atom_id res chain seq x y z
N MET A 1 5.46 -15.39 -5.90
CA MET A 1 6.31 -15.35 -4.68
C MET A 1 7.82 -15.41 -4.91
N THR A 2 8.33 -16.03 -5.97
CA THR A 2 9.78 -16.21 -6.23
C THR A 2 10.51 -14.98 -6.78
N ILE A 3 9.86 -14.12 -7.56
CA ILE A 3 10.49 -12.95 -8.20
C ILE A 3 10.76 -11.83 -7.20
N ILE A 4 9.77 -11.50 -6.36
CA ILE A 4 9.89 -10.45 -5.33
C ILE A 4 10.97 -10.83 -4.32
N ARG A 5 11.04 -12.11 -3.92
CA ARG A 5 12.07 -12.60 -2.99
C ARG A 5 13.48 -12.52 -3.58
N ARG A 6 13.63 -12.74 -4.89
CA ARG A 6 14.91 -12.58 -5.60
C ARG A 6 15.33 -11.12 -5.73
N LEU A 7 14.38 -10.21 -5.99
CA LEU A 7 14.62 -8.77 -6.00
C LEU A 7 15.06 -8.23 -4.63
N VAL A 8 14.37 -8.64 -3.57
CA VAL A 8 14.75 -8.25 -2.20
C VAL A 8 16.15 -8.73 -1.84
N ILE A 9 16.50 -9.98 -2.18
CA ILE A 9 17.85 -10.52 -1.95
C ILE A 9 18.89 -9.77 -2.78
N PHE A 10 18.58 -9.39 -4.01
CA PHE A 10 19.49 -8.64 -4.88
C PHE A 10 19.75 -7.22 -4.32
N PHE A 11 18.71 -6.50 -3.87
CA PHE A 11 18.88 -5.20 -3.24
C PHE A 11 19.61 -5.27 -1.89
N LEU A 12 19.35 -6.32 -1.10
CA LEU A 12 20.07 -6.54 0.16
C LEU A 12 21.58 -6.82 -0.10
N ALA A 13 21.90 -7.59 -1.14
CA ALA A 13 23.27 -7.84 -1.56
C ALA A 13 23.98 -6.57 -2.06
N LEU A 14 23.29 -5.73 -2.84
CA LEU A 14 23.80 -4.43 -3.29
C LEU A 14 24.04 -3.46 -2.12
N PHE A 15 23.17 -3.45 -1.12
CA PHE A 15 23.31 -2.67 0.10
C PHE A 15 24.53 -3.15 0.92
N LEU A 16 24.72 -4.46 1.06
CA LEU A 16 25.88 -5.05 1.75
C LEU A 16 27.19 -4.77 1.00
N ILE A 17 27.18 -4.80 -0.33
CA ILE A 17 28.36 -4.45 -1.15
C ILE A 17 28.69 -2.96 -0.99
N GLY A 18 27.69 -2.07 -1.01
CA GLY A 18 27.87 -0.63 -0.77
C GLY A 18 28.43 -0.35 0.63
N PHE A 19 28.03 -1.13 1.63
CA PHE A 19 28.54 -1.02 3.01
C PHE A 19 30.00 -1.54 3.13
N TYR A 20 30.37 -2.57 2.35
CA TYR A 20 31.72 -3.16 2.38
C TYR A 20 32.74 -2.41 1.53
N PHE A 21 32.31 -1.81 0.40
CA PHE A 21 33.18 -1.09 -0.54
C PHE A 21 32.96 0.43 -0.53
N GLY A 22 32.09 0.94 0.35
CA GLY A 22 31.97 2.37 0.59
C GLY A 22 33.31 2.94 1.08
N PRO A 23 33.61 4.22 0.76
CA PRO A 23 34.85 4.84 1.20
C PRO A 23 34.90 4.73 2.73
N GLN A 24 35.87 3.96 3.22
CA GLN A 24 36.19 3.90 4.64
C GLN A 24 36.64 5.29 5.07
N VAL A 25 35.76 6.03 5.72
CA VAL A 25 36.14 7.29 6.36
C VAL A 25 36.99 6.89 7.58
N THR A 26 38.28 6.73 7.35
CA THR A 26 39.24 6.64 8.43
C THR A 26 39.33 8.01 9.07
N ALA A 27 38.69 8.19 10.21
CA ALA A 27 38.94 9.34 11.05
C ALA A 27 40.40 9.22 11.54
N THR A 28 41.32 9.88 10.86
CA THR A 28 42.67 10.08 11.39
C THR A 28 42.54 11.03 12.57
N PHE A 29 42.63 10.49 13.79
CA PHE A 29 42.74 11.31 14.99
C PHE A 29 44.14 11.95 14.99
N PHE A 30 44.22 13.20 14.54
CA PHE A 30 45.43 14.00 14.74
C PHE A 30 45.48 14.47 16.20
N ASN A 31 46.65 14.36 16.85
CA ASN A 31 46.83 14.94 18.16
C ASN A 31 46.82 16.46 18.05
N PRO A 32 45.88 17.14 18.72
CA PRO A 32 45.77 18.60 18.65
C PRO A 32 47.09 19.27 19.06
N GLY A 33 47.65 20.14 18.21
CA GLY A 33 48.91 20.85 18.44
C GLY A 33 50.16 20.08 18.04
N SER A 34 50.05 18.96 17.29
CA SER A 34 51.22 18.34 16.63
C SER A 34 51.63 19.06 15.36
N SER A 35 52.83 18.75 14.84
CA SER A 35 53.29 19.32 13.55
C SER A 35 52.37 19.03 12.35
N ASP A 36 51.53 17.98 12.51
CA ASP A 36 50.59 17.52 11.48
C ASP A 36 49.15 18.03 11.72
N ASP A 37 48.93 18.73 12.84
CA ASP A 37 47.65 19.37 13.20
C ASP A 37 47.89 20.85 13.54
N PRO A 38 48.00 21.74 12.53
CA PRO A 38 48.17 23.19 12.73
C PRO A 38 46.97 23.73 13.49
N LEU A 39 47.23 24.57 14.50
CA LEU A 39 46.23 25.27 15.30
C LEU A 39 45.15 25.89 14.38
N VAL A 40 44.01 25.26 14.29
CA VAL A 40 42.91 25.73 13.45
C VAL A 40 42.19 26.84 14.20
N THR A 41 41.99 27.99 13.58
CA THR A 41 41.23 29.05 14.21
C THR A 41 39.76 28.67 14.32
N LYS A 42 39.09 29.14 15.38
CA LYS A 42 37.64 28.93 15.54
C LYS A 42 36.87 29.29 14.27
N LYS A 43 37.26 30.37 13.61
CA LYS A 43 36.66 30.84 12.36
C LYS A 43 36.77 29.78 11.25
N TRP A 44 37.91 29.14 11.11
CA TRP A 44 38.10 28.09 10.09
C TRP A 44 37.19 26.88 10.36
N VAL A 45 37.06 26.48 11.62
CA VAL A 45 36.17 25.38 12.02
C VAL A 45 34.72 25.73 11.73
N ASP A 46 34.30 26.93 12.10
CA ASP A 46 32.94 27.43 11.87
C ASP A 46 32.63 27.48 10.36
N ASP A 47 33.53 28.00 9.54
CA ASP A 47 33.40 28.08 8.08
C ASP A 47 33.37 26.69 7.44
N TYR A 48 34.20 25.76 7.93
CA TYR A 48 34.23 24.37 7.46
C TYR A 48 32.92 23.66 7.79
N ILE A 49 32.43 23.73 9.04
CA ILE A 49 31.17 23.16 9.46
C ILE A 49 30.00 23.72 8.65
N LEU A 50 29.95 25.03 8.45
CA LEU A 50 28.90 25.66 7.63
C LEU A 50 28.91 25.16 6.20
N LYS A 51 30.08 24.99 5.59
CA LYS A 51 30.22 24.47 4.22
C LYS A 51 29.75 23.01 4.11
N GLU A 52 30.20 22.17 5.02
CA GLU A 52 29.85 20.76 5.02
C GLU A 52 28.35 20.54 5.34
N THR A 53 27.81 21.30 6.31
CA THR A 53 26.37 21.21 6.63
C THR A 53 25.51 21.71 5.49
N ALA A 54 25.91 22.78 4.78
CA ALA A 54 25.19 23.24 3.60
C ALA A 54 25.18 22.20 2.47
N SER A 55 26.31 21.53 2.22
CA SER A 55 26.41 20.44 1.24
C SER A 55 25.50 19.26 1.60
N ILE A 56 25.49 18.86 2.89
CA ILE A 56 24.61 17.79 3.39
C ILE A 56 23.13 18.18 3.25
N GLN A 57 22.78 19.42 3.58
CA GLN A 57 21.41 19.91 3.42
C GLN A 57 20.96 19.90 1.96
N GLU A 58 21.82 20.30 1.03
CA GLU A 58 21.51 20.24 -0.41
C GLU A 58 21.30 18.81 -0.87
N GLN A 59 22.16 17.87 -0.45
CA GLN A 59 22.00 16.45 -0.76
C GLN A 59 20.69 15.87 -0.17
N MET A 60 20.33 16.25 1.04
CA MET A 60 19.06 15.85 1.65
C MET A 60 17.85 16.35 0.86
N LEU A 61 17.88 17.62 0.38
CA LEU A 61 16.81 18.16 -0.45
C LEU A 61 16.69 17.41 -1.79
N ILE A 62 17.81 17.09 -2.43
CA ILE A 62 17.85 16.31 -3.67
C ILE A 62 17.29 14.91 -3.42
N MET A 63 17.70 14.25 -2.33
CA MET A 63 17.17 12.93 -1.99
C MET A 63 15.67 12.98 -1.70
N ALA A 64 15.20 13.95 -0.93
CA ALA A 64 13.79 14.13 -0.66
C ALA A 64 12.96 14.33 -1.94
N SER A 65 13.46 15.12 -2.89
CA SER A 65 12.80 15.31 -4.19
C SER A 65 12.75 14.02 -5.01
N ARG A 66 13.82 13.23 -5.00
CA ARG A 66 13.87 11.92 -5.70
C ARG A 66 12.92 10.90 -5.07
N VAL A 67 12.87 10.84 -3.75
CA VAL A 67 11.92 9.98 -3.03
C VAL A 67 10.51 10.32 -3.44
N LYS A 68 10.12 11.60 -3.41
CA LYS A 68 8.80 12.05 -3.83
C LYS A 68 8.48 11.67 -5.28
N THR A 69 9.43 11.82 -6.20
CA THR A 69 9.24 11.43 -7.60
C THR A 69 9.06 9.93 -7.76
N LEU A 70 9.83 9.12 -7.02
CA LEU A 70 9.71 7.67 -7.02
C LEU A 70 8.37 7.21 -6.43
N GLU A 71 7.92 7.82 -5.34
CA GLU A 71 6.60 7.55 -4.75
C GLU A 71 5.48 7.82 -5.77
N GLN A 72 5.54 8.95 -6.47
CA GLN A 72 4.59 9.29 -7.53
C GLN A 72 4.62 8.29 -8.69
N ALA A 73 5.81 7.87 -9.12
CA ALA A 73 5.95 6.88 -10.20
C ALA A 73 5.41 5.50 -9.76
N VAL A 74 5.67 5.07 -8.54
CA VAL A 74 5.13 3.83 -7.97
C VAL A 74 3.61 3.87 -7.90
N GLU A 75 3.04 4.99 -7.44
CA GLU A 75 1.58 5.17 -7.40
C GLU A 75 0.96 5.13 -8.79
N GLN A 76 1.59 5.79 -9.77
CA GLN A 76 1.14 5.77 -11.17
C GLN A 76 1.16 4.34 -11.73
N ILE A 77 2.27 3.62 -11.61
CA ILE A 77 2.40 2.24 -12.08
C ILE A 77 1.43 1.32 -11.35
N SER A 78 1.26 1.50 -10.03
CA SER A 78 0.30 0.74 -9.24
C SER A 78 -1.13 0.96 -9.74
N LYS A 79 -1.48 2.18 -10.13
CA LYS A 79 -2.80 2.50 -10.69
C LYS A 79 -3.01 1.87 -12.07
N GLU A 80 -1.99 1.87 -12.93
CA GLU A 80 -2.04 1.26 -14.26
C GLU A 80 -2.12 -0.27 -14.23
N LEU A 81 -1.52 -0.89 -13.20
CA LEU A 81 -1.52 -2.35 -13.02
C LEU A 81 -2.76 -2.88 -12.28
N ARG A 82 -3.64 -2.00 -11.78
CA ARG A 82 -4.87 -2.44 -11.12
C ARG A 82 -5.81 -3.10 -12.12
N PRO A 83 -6.41 -4.24 -11.75
CA PRO A 83 -7.38 -4.87 -12.62
C PRO A 83 -8.65 -4.01 -12.72
N THR A 84 -9.16 -3.84 -13.93
CA THR A 84 -10.50 -3.31 -14.12
C THR A 84 -11.50 -4.43 -13.89
N ILE A 85 -12.38 -4.26 -12.91
CA ILE A 85 -13.38 -5.24 -12.54
C ILE A 85 -14.76 -4.68 -12.84
N ILE A 86 -15.58 -5.42 -13.57
CA ILE A 86 -16.98 -5.05 -13.86
C ILE A 86 -17.90 -6.12 -13.28
N LEU A 87 -18.80 -5.69 -12.41
CA LEU A 87 -19.79 -6.54 -11.77
C LEU A 87 -21.21 -6.05 -12.07
N THR A 88 -22.08 -6.96 -12.46
CA THR A 88 -23.49 -6.66 -12.65
C THR A 88 -24.31 -7.21 -11.49
N VAL A 89 -25.14 -6.39 -10.87
CA VAL A 89 -26.04 -6.81 -9.79
C VAL A 89 -26.99 -7.90 -10.29
N GLY A 90 -27.05 -9.00 -9.55
CA GLY A 90 -27.87 -10.18 -9.90
C GLY A 90 -27.19 -11.17 -10.85
N SER A 91 -26.03 -10.84 -11.44
CA SER A 91 -25.27 -11.75 -12.30
C SER A 91 -24.24 -12.54 -11.50
N LYS A 92 -24.06 -13.80 -11.85
CA LYS A 92 -22.95 -14.63 -11.36
C LYS A 92 -21.73 -14.58 -12.28
N VAL A 93 -21.74 -13.70 -13.27
CA VAL A 93 -20.59 -13.46 -14.15
C VAL A 93 -20.10 -12.04 -13.91
N GLY A 94 -18.82 -11.90 -13.67
CA GLY A 94 -18.10 -10.64 -13.60
C GLY A 94 -16.97 -10.62 -14.63
N LEU A 95 -16.42 -9.46 -14.91
CA LEU A 95 -15.27 -9.31 -15.80
C LEU A 95 -14.08 -8.82 -14.98
N ILE A 96 -12.91 -9.39 -15.22
CA ILE A 96 -11.63 -8.90 -14.73
C ILE A 96 -10.73 -8.70 -15.96
N ASN A 97 -10.35 -7.48 -16.26
CA ASN A 97 -9.63 -7.13 -17.49
C ASN A 97 -10.28 -7.72 -18.74
N GLU A 98 -11.61 -7.53 -18.86
CA GLU A 98 -12.43 -8.04 -19.97
C GLU A 98 -12.59 -9.56 -20.06
N VAL A 99 -11.93 -10.34 -19.17
CA VAL A 99 -12.07 -11.79 -19.08
C VAL A 99 -13.23 -12.15 -18.15
N GLU A 100 -14.10 -13.07 -18.60
CA GLU A 100 -15.23 -13.52 -17.80
C GLU A 100 -14.79 -14.43 -16.63
N TYR A 101 -15.32 -14.13 -15.45
CA TYR A 101 -15.14 -14.92 -14.22
C TYR A 101 -16.49 -15.29 -13.61
N SER A 102 -16.61 -16.53 -13.18
CA SER A 102 -17.79 -17.02 -12.49
C SER A 102 -17.71 -16.69 -11.01
N LEU A 103 -18.72 -15.99 -10.49
CA LEU A 103 -18.88 -15.74 -9.07
C LEU A 103 -19.63 -16.88 -8.41
N ASP A 104 -19.20 -17.27 -7.23
CA ASP A 104 -19.88 -18.29 -6.42
C ASP A 104 -21.26 -17.81 -5.90
N ALA A 105 -21.49 -16.50 -5.89
CA ALA A 105 -22.79 -15.87 -5.62
C ALA A 105 -22.90 -14.50 -6.32
N ALA A 106 -24.11 -14.15 -6.74
CA ALA A 106 -24.35 -12.87 -7.41
C ALA A 106 -24.31 -11.70 -6.42
N PRO A 107 -23.71 -10.55 -6.80
CA PRO A 107 -23.85 -9.30 -6.06
C PRO A 107 -25.31 -8.88 -5.96
N PHE A 108 -25.70 -8.28 -4.83
CA PHE A 108 -27.06 -7.78 -4.61
C PHE A 108 -27.08 -6.43 -3.91
N LEU A 109 -28.23 -5.76 -3.96
CA LEU A 109 -28.42 -4.46 -3.35
C LEU A 109 -29.08 -4.57 -1.98
N VAL A 110 -28.57 -3.80 -1.01
CA VAL A 110 -29.17 -3.57 0.29
C VAL A 110 -29.17 -2.07 0.55
N SER A 111 -30.32 -1.49 0.77
CA SER A 111 -30.45 -0.04 1.04
C SER A 111 -29.67 0.84 0.04
N GLY A 112 -29.70 0.46 -1.25
CA GLY A 112 -29.01 1.19 -2.32
C GLY A 112 -27.48 1.00 -2.35
N ARG A 113 -26.92 0.05 -1.57
CA ARG A 113 -25.50 -0.30 -1.58
C ARG A 113 -25.31 -1.71 -2.11
N THR A 114 -24.33 -1.88 -2.99
CA THR A 114 -24.00 -3.18 -3.57
C THR A 114 -23.16 -3.98 -2.57
N LEU A 115 -23.60 -5.20 -2.28
CA LEU A 115 -22.82 -6.19 -1.57
C LEU A 115 -22.35 -7.26 -2.54
N LEU A 116 -21.08 -7.68 -2.40
CA LEU A 116 -20.48 -8.71 -3.25
C LEU A 116 -19.77 -9.78 -2.41
N PRO A 117 -19.62 -11.02 -2.97
CA PRO A 117 -18.91 -12.08 -2.29
C PRO A 117 -17.45 -11.70 -2.04
N LEU A 118 -17.01 -11.79 -0.80
CA LEU A 118 -15.66 -11.41 -0.39
C LEU A 118 -14.57 -12.20 -1.14
N ARG A 119 -14.79 -13.49 -1.39
CA ARG A 119 -13.82 -14.34 -2.09
C ARG A 119 -13.46 -13.78 -3.46
N PHE A 120 -14.45 -13.37 -4.23
CA PHE A 120 -14.22 -12.78 -5.54
C PHE A 120 -13.34 -11.53 -5.47
N VAL A 121 -13.53 -10.70 -4.44
CA VAL A 121 -12.68 -9.51 -4.24
C VAL A 121 -11.23 -9.90 -4.00
N GLY A 122 -11.00 -10.92 -3.15
CA GLY A 122 -9.65 -11.43 -2.90
C GLY A 122 -8.95 -11.92 -4.17
N GLU A 123 -9.67 -12.72 -4.94
CA GLU A 123 -9.16 -13.26 -6.22
C GLU A 123 -8.86 -12.14 -7.22
N ALA A 124 -9.77 -11.18 -7.35
CA ALA A 124 -9.65 -10.09 -8.32
C ALA A 124 -8.52 -9.10 -8.00
N PHE A 125 -8.30 -8.80 -6.72
CA PHE A 125 -7.24 -7.88 -6.28
C PHE A 125 -5.96 -8.59 -5.84
N GLY A 126 -5.92 -9.92 -5.84
CA GLY A 126 -4.77 -10.68 -5.34
C GLY A 126 -4.53 -10.49 -3.84
N VAL A 127 -5.60 -10.25 -3.07
CA VAL A 127 -5.53 -9.98 -1.63
C VAL A 127 -6.00 -11.20 -0.84
N ASP A 128 -5.19 -11.62 0.13
CA ASP A 128 -5.53 -12.71 1.03
C ASP A 128 -6.45 -12.21 2.16
N PHE A 129 -7.62 -12.83 2.29
CA PHE A 129 -8.58 -12.58 3.35
C PHE A 129 -8.53 -13.68 4.39
N THR A 130 -8.36 -13.30 5.65
CA THR A 130 -8.49 -14.20 6.78
C THR A 130 -9.90 -14.13 7.34
N TRP A 131 -10.55 -15.30 7.51
CA TRP A 131 -11.88 -15.42 8.09
C TRP A 131 -11.83 -16.11 9.45
N ASP A 132 -12.26 -15.41 10.49
CA ASP A 132 -12.50 -16.00 11.81
C ASP A 132 -13.98 -16.36 11.96
N LYS A 133 -14.25 -17.65 12.07
CA LYS A 133 -15.60 -18.20 12.18
C LYS A 133 -16.27 -17.88 13.52
N GLN A 134 -15.50 -17.76 14.61
CA GLN A 134 -16.06 -17.49 15.94
C GLN A 134 -16.52 -16.05 16.08
N SER A 135 -15.68 -15.11 15.73
CA SER A 135 -15.99 -13.69 15.78
C SER A 135 -16.79 -13.20 14.57
N LYS A 136 -16.90 -14.02 13.51
CA LYS A 136 -17.47 -13.67 12.20
C LYS A 136 -16.77 -12.46 11.59
N THR A 137 -15.45 -12.43 11.71
CA THR A 137 -14.61 -11.30 11.33
C THR A 137 -13.76 -11.65 10.11
N VAL A 138 -13.72 -10.71 9.18
CA VAL A 138 -12.80 -10.69 8.03
C VAL A 138 -11.66 -9.75 8.32
N THR A 139 -10.45 -10.19 8.06
CA THR A 139 -9.24 -9.37 8.18
C THR A 139 -8.44 -9.44 6.89
N TYR A 140 -7.99 -8.29 6.39
CA TYR A 140 -7.15 -8.20 5.19
C TYR A 140 -6.22 -6.98 5.22
N PRO A 141 -5.07 -7.05 4.54
CA PRO A 141 -4.17 -5.91 4.40
C PRO A 141 -4.72 -4.88 3.42
N SER A 142 -4.50 -3.60 3.70
CA SER A 142 -4.79 -2.48 2.81
C SER A 142 -3.64 -1.46 2.83
N PRO A 143 -3.54 -0.55 1.85
CA PRO A 143 -2.54 0.52 1.85
C PRO A 143 -2.57 1.39 3.12
N ASN A 144 -3.74 1.55 3.72
CA ASN A 144 -3.94 2.35 4.94
C ASN A 144 -3.87 1.54 6.24
N GLY A 145 -3.31 0.33 6.19
CA GLY A 145 -3.19 -0.59 7.31
C GLY A 145 -4.17 -1.75 7.24
N GLN A 146 -4.21 -2.56 8.29
CA GLN A 146 -5.08 -3.73 8.33
C GLN A 146 -6.55 -3.33 8.45
N VAL A 147 -7.42 -3.96 7.66
CA VAL A 147 -8.87 -3.85 7.77
C VAL A 147 -9.42 -5.01 8.60
N VAL A 148 -10.25 -4.70 9.60
CA VAL A 148 -10.96 -5.69 10.41
C VAL A 148 -12.46 -5.39 10.36
N LEU A 149 -13.21 -6.28 9.70
CA LEU A 149 -14.64 -6.12 9.42
C LEU A 149 -15.42 -7.29 10.03
N THR A 150 -16.37 -6.99 10.92
CA THR A 150 -17.25 -8.00 11.54
C THR A 150 -18.61 -8.03 10.85
N ALA A 151 -19.06 -9.21 10.43
CA ALA A 151 -20.37 -9.37 9.83
C ALA A 151 -21.49 -8.98 10.83
N GLY A 152 -22.45 -8.20 10.33
CA GLY A 152 -23.55 -7.65 11.14
C GLY A 152 -23.19 -6.37 11.91
N LYS A 153 -21.96 -5.85 11.76
CA LYS A 153 -21.56 -4.57 12.36
C LYS A 153 -21.25 -3.55 11.27
N LYS A 154 -21.60 -2.29 11.54
CA LYS A 154 -21.28 -1.17 10.65
C LYS A 154 -19.90 -0.57 10.93
N ASN A 155 -19.38 -0.74 12.14
CA ASN A 155 -18.07 -0.19 12.50
C ASN A 155 -16.97 -1.17 12.06
N VAL A 156 -16.04 -0.65 11.29
CA VAL A 156 -14.88 -1.36 10.75
C VAL A 156 -13.61 -0.67 11.22
N LEU A 157 -12.61 -1.43 11.60
CA LEU A 157 -11.29 -0.91 11.90
C LEU A 157 -10.47 -0.86 10.60
N LEU A 158 -9.91 0.30 10.28
CA LEU A 158 -9.00 0.53 9.16
C LEU A 158 -7.69 1.13 9.72
N GLY A 159 -6.66 0.31 9.82
CA GLY A 159 -5.45 0.67 10.56
C GLY A 159 -5.80 1.00 12.02
N ASN A 160 -5.58 2.24 12.43
CA ASN A 160 -5.89 2.74 13.77
C ASN A 160 -7.19 3.56 13.84
N GLN A 161 -7.98 3.59 12.76
CA GLN A 161 -9.20 4.38 12.69
C GLN A 161 -10.45 3.50 12.61
N THR A 162 -11.53 3.95 13.22
CA THR A 162 -12.85 3.32 13.08
C THR A 162 -13.65 4.05 12.01
N VAL A 163 -14.06 3.31 10.98
CA VAL A 163 -14.91 3.79 9.88
C VAL A 163 -16.30 3.20 10.03
N THR A 164 -17.35 4.01 9.83
CA THR A 164 -18.72 3.53 9.87
C THR A 164 -19.24 3.30 8.46
N LEU A 165 -19.69 2.08 8.19
CA LEU A 165 -20.28 1.67 6.91
C LEU A 165 -21.73 2.14 6.80
N ASP A 166 -22.17 2.43 5.59
CA ASP A 166 -23.59 2.66 5.29
C ASP A 166 -24.44 1.39 5.53
N VAL A 167 -23.87 0.24 5.13
CA VAL A 167 -24.49 -1.09 5.26
C VAL A 167 -23.46 -2.05 5.84
N GLU A 168 -23.87 -2.89 6.78
CA GLU A 168 -23.01 -3.92 7.35
C GLU A 168 -22.69 -5.04 6.35
N ALA A 169 -21.54 -5.69 6.51
CA ALA A 169 -21.28 -6.96 5.85
C ALA A 169 -22.25 -8.04 6.35
N ARG A 170 -22.64 -8.98 5.48
CA ARG A 170 -23.64 -10.00 5.77
C ARG A 170 -23.15 -11.40 5.41
N ILE A 171 -23.60 -12.38 6.17
CA ILE A 171 -23.43 -13.78 5.83
C ILE A 171 -24.75 -14.27 5.22
N VAL A 172 -24.71 -14.66 3.95
CA VAL A 172 -25.88 -15.19 3.23
C VAL A 172 -25.48 -16.54 2.62
N SER A 173 -26.23 -17.57 2.94
CA SER A 173 -25.98 -18.95 2.45
C SER A 173 -24.52 -19.41 2.64
N GLY A 174 -23.95 -19.11 3.83
CA GLY A 174 -22.58 -19.49 4.18
C GLY A 174 -21.48 -18.68 3.47
N ARG A 175 -21.82 -17.61 2.75
CA ARG A 175 -20.88 -16.71 2.09
C ARG A 175 -20.91 -15.33 2.74
N THR A 176 -19.73 -14.73 2.89
CA THR A 176 -19.61 -13.37 3.41
C THR A 176 -19.70 -12.38 2.27
N PHE A 177 -20.68 -11.48 2.37
CA PHE A 177 -20.87 -10.37 1.46
C PHE A 177 -20.43 -9.08 2.13
N VAL A 178 -19.71 -8.25 1.40
CA VAL A 178 -19.14 -7.00 1.89
C VAL A 178 -19.58 -5.83 1.03
N PRO A 179 -19.69 -4.61 1.60
CA PRO A 179 -20.02 -3.43 0.84
C PRO A 179 -18.94 -3.13 -0.20
N LEU A 180 -19.29 -3.20 -1.47
CA LEU A 180 -18.40 -3.04 -2.61
C LEU A 180 -17.53 -1.78 -2.50
N ARG A 181 -18.18 -0.62 -2.29
CA ARG A 181 -17.48 0.66 -2.25
C ARG A 181 -16.42 0.68 -1.16
N PHE A 182 -16.78 0.29 0.05
CA PHE A 182 -15.83 0.28 1.17
C PHE A 182 -14.61 -0.60 0.87
N VAL A 183 -14.84 -1.84 0.38
CA VAL A 183 -13.73 -2.75 0.13
C VAL A 183 -12.87 -2.27 -1.03
N GLY A 184 -13.47 -1.80 -2.14
CA GLY A 184 -12.71 -1.23 -3.26
C GLY A 184 -11.85 -0.04 -2.83
N GLU A 185 -12.45 0.95 -2.17
CA GLU A 185 -11.74 2.15 -1.69
C GLU A 185 -10.67 1.83 -0.64
N SER A 186 -10.93 0.87 0.27
CA SER A 186 -9.93 0.43 1.26
C SER A 186 -8.71 -0.24 0.61
N LEU A 187 -8.88 -0.85 -0.56
CA LEU A 187 -7.80 -1.40 -1.38
C LEU A 187 -7.18 -0.37 -2.34
N GLY A 188 -7.63 0.89 -2.23
CA GLY A 188 -7.13 2.00 -3.03
C GLY A 188 -7.71 2.06 -4.45
N ALA A 189 -8.78 1.32 -4.74
CA ALA A 189 -9.44 1.35 -6.03
C ALA A 189 -10.54 2.42 -6.09
N GLU A 190 -10.79 2.95 -7.28
CA GLU A 190 -11.94 3.79 -7.56
C GLU A 190 -13.17 2.92 -7.87
N VAL A 191 -14.33 3.26 -7.31
CA VAL A 191 -15.58 2.53 -7.54
C VAL A 191 -16.59 3.42 -8.23
N ILE A 192 -16.94 3.08 -9.47
CA ILE A 192 -17.89 3.82 -10.31
C ILE A 192 -19.17 2.99 -10.44
N TRP A 193 -20.32 3.62 -10.24
CA TRP A 193 -21.64 3.00 -10.38
C TRP A 193 -22.37 3.45 -11.64
N HIS A 194 -22.70 2.49 -12.50
CA HIS A 194 -23.48 2.69 -13.71
C HIS A 194 -24.95 2.31 -13.46
N SER A 195 -25.79 3.29 -13.17
CA SER A 195 -27.19 3.05 -12.76
C SER A 195 -28.05 2.43 -13.86
N LYS A 196 -27.79 2.75 -15.15
CA LYS A 196 -28.56 2.23 -16.28
C LYS A 196 -28.34 0.73 -16.49
N THR A 197 -27.11 0.26 -16.35
CA THR A 197 -26.72 -1.15 -16.55
C THR A 197 -26.71 -1.94 -15.22
N LYS A 198 -26.89 -1.29 -14.08
CA LYS A 198 -26.75 -1.83 -12.73
C LYS A 198 -25.37 -2.49 -12.54
N GLN A 199 -24.34 -1.85 -13.09
CA GLN A 199 -22.97 -2.32 -13.03
C GLN A 199 -22.15 -1.46 -12.06
N ALA A 200 -21.22 -2.12 -11.40
CA ALA A 200 -20.14 -1.50 -10.67
C ALA A 200 -18.84 -1.76 -11.41
N GLU A 201 -18.12 -0.70 -11.71
CA GLU A 201 -16.77 -0.73 -12.25
C GLU A 201 -15.81 -0.35 -11.14
N ILE A 202 -14.74 -1.14 -10.99
CA ILE A 202 -13.69 -0.95 -9.98
C ILE A 202 -12.37 -0.93 -10.73
N ARG A 203 -11.57 0.10 -10.47
CA ARG A 203 -10.27 0.32 -11.14
C ARG A 203 -9.25 1.04 -10.27
#